data_f3fb1cd345952e12daa97bc5697c146b
#
_entry.id   f3fb1cd345952e12daa97bc5697c146b
#
_cell.length_a   1.000
_cell.length_b   1.000
_cell.length_c   1.000
_cell.angle_alpha   90.00
_cell.angle_beta   90.00
_cell.angle_gamma   90.00
#
_symmetry.space_group_name_H-M   'P 1'
#
loop_
_entity.id
_entity.type
_entity.pdbx_description
1 polymer ?
#
loop_
_entity_poly.entity_id
_entity_poly.type
_entity_poly.pdbx_seq_one_letter_code
_entity_poly.pdbx_strand_id
1 'polypeptide(L)'
;MGLFDKKYCDFCGGKIGLLGNRKLEDGNMCKECASKLSPWFSERRHSTKAEIAQQLAYREENKNAVRNFTTTKSIGNYMKLLLDETHQKFIVTSASNLEKANPDVMDFSQARGCSLEIKESRTELKTKDKEGHFISYNPPRYEYSYNFFAKIDVNSPYFDDINYSISNGYIKVGERPMTGVQSNWRVTSSFVGINNENKYYENLNLGNEIKEAVDYMQRTARGEAAAGGAGAASSQPAQEQPQRGPVTCPYCGAATTPDANGCCEYCGSKLI
;
A
#
# COMPACT_ATOMS: atom_id res chain seq x y z
N MET A 1 20.98 5.93 -38.43
CA MET A 1 19.52 6.10 -38.36
C MET A 1 19.23 7.55 -38.07
N GLY A 2 18.52 8.24 -38.97
CA GLY A 2 18.26 9.68 -38.83
C GLY A 2 17.28 9.98 -37.72
N LEU A 3 17.47 11.11 -37.04
CA LEU A 3 16.60 11.58 -35.93
C LEU A 3 15.12 11.77 -36.33
N PHE A 4 14.80 11.70 -37.62
CA PHE A 4 13.51 11.99 -38.25
C PHE A 4 12.86 10.80 -38.97
N ASP A 5 13.36 9.55 -38.78
CA ASP A 5 12.74 8.39 -39.39
C ASP A 5 11.32 8.20 -38.85
N LYS A 6 10.33 8.13 -39.73
CA LYS A 6 8.94 7.89 -39.36
C LYS A 6 8.81 6.50 -38.72
N LYS A 7 8.37 6.46 -37.47
CA LYS A 7 8.10 5.21 -36.74
C LYS A 7 6.60 4.89 -36.78
N TYR A 8 6.29 3.62 -36.91
CA TYR A 8 4.94 3.08 -36.88
C TYR A 8 4.78 2.11 -35.72
N CYS A 9 3.56 2.01 -35.21
CA CYS A 9 3.22 1.10 -34.13
C CYS A 9 3.05 -0.32 -34.67
N ASP A 10 3.77 -1.28 -34.13
CA ASP A 10 3.71 -2.69 -34.55
C ASP A 10 2.36 -3.36 -34.25
N PHE A 11 1.50 -2.74 -33.40
CA PHE A 11 0.21 -3.30 -33.00
C PHE A 11 -0.99 -2.69 -33.72
N CYS A 12 -0.99 -1.41 -34.01
CA CYS A 12 -2.10 -0.75 -34.69
C CYS A 12 -1.74 -0.16 -36.06
N GLY A 13 -0.47 -0.25 -36.50
CA GLY A 13 0.01 0.33 -37.75
C GLY A 13 0.04 1.86 -37.80
N GLY A 14 -0.43 2.52 -36.72
CA GLY A 14 -0.51 3.99 -36.66
C GLY A 14 0.86 4.66 -36.60
N LYS A 15 0.99 5.84 -37.25
CA LYS A 15 2.21 6.65 -37.19
C LYS A 15 2.46 7.15 -35.76
N ILE A 16 3.69 6.95 -35.27
CA ILE A 16 4.11 7.41 -33.93
C ILE A 16 4.67 8.82 -34.06
N GLY A 17 4.11 9.76 -33.29
CA GLY A 17 4.62 11.13 -33.20
C GLY A 17 5.97 11.20 -32.45
N LEU A 18 6.60 12.38 -32.49
CA LEU A 18 7.97 12.62 -32.04
C LEU A 18 8.26 12.11 -30.59
N LEU A 19 7.32 12.26 -29.66
CA LEU A 19 7.44 11.81 -28.27
C LEU A 19 6.52 10.64 -27.90
N GLY A 20 5.83 10.07 -28.90
CA GLY A 20 4.82 9.03 -28.71
C GLY A 20 5.36 7.61 -28.67
N ASN A 21 6.65 7.40 -29.00
CA ASN A 21 7.20 6.04 -29.09
C ASN A 21 7.43 5.43 -27.71
N ARG A 22 6.85 4.27 -27.52
CA ARG A 22 7.08 3.37 -26.38
C ARG A 22 7.88 2.17 -26.91
N LYS A 23 9.23 2.33 -26.90
CA LYS A 23 10.16 1.34 -27.44
C LYS A 23 10.00 -0.01 -26.72
N LEU A 24 10.03 -1.09 -27.50
CA LEU A 24 10.13 -2.48 -27.06
C LEU A 24 11.57 -2.99 -27.30
N GLU A 25 11.85 -4.22 -26.94
CA GLU A 25 13.13 -4.84 -27.26
C GLU A 25 13.35 -4.90 -28.78
N ASP A 26 12.37 -5.39 -29.51
CA ASP A 26 12.41 -5.68 -30.95
C ASP A 26 11.42 -4.83 -31.80
N GLY A 27 10.83 -3.77 -31.21
CA GLY A 27 9.78 -3.01 -31.90
C GLY A 27 9.43 -1.66 -31.30
N ASN A 28 8.34 -1.09 -31.82
CA ASN A 28 7.81 0.20 -31.44
C ASN A 28 6.31 0.11 -31.15
N MET A 29 5.87 0.81 -30.12
CA MET A 29 4.47 0.87 -29.70
C MET A 29 4.03 2.32 -29.51
N CYS A 30 2.83 2.68 -29.97
CA CYS A 30 2.27 4.01 -29.73
C CYS A 30 1.74 4.15 -28.30
N LYS A 31 1.50 5.39 -27.88
CA LYS A 31 1.00 5.70 -26.54
C LYS A 31 -0.36 5.05 -26.26
N GLU A 32 -1.26 5.05 -27.26
CA GLU A 32 -2.62 4.47 -27.14
C GLU A 32 -2.57 2.95 -26.97
N CYS A 33 -1.70 2.24 -27.70
CA CYS A 33 -1.54 0.81 -27.49
C CYS A 33 -0.89 0.51 -26.13
N ALA A 34 0.13 1.29 -25.75
CA ALA A 34 0.79 1.12 -24.46
C ALA A 34 -0.12 1.39 -23.26
N SER A 35 -1.11 2.27 -23.38
CA SER A 35 -2.07 2.52 -22.30
C SER A 35 -3.07 1.38 -22.07
N LYS A 36 -3.12 0.40 -22.97
CA LYS A 36 -3.95 -0.81 -22.80
C LYS A 36 -3.25 -1.90 -21.97
N LEU A 37 -1.93 -1.80 -21.79
CA LEU A 37 -1.19 -2.71 -20.92
C LEU A 37 -1.60 -2.53 -19.45
N SER A 38 -1.27 -3.50 -18.61
CA SER A 38 -1.44 -3.36 -17.16
C SER A 38 -0.68 -2.14 -16.64
N PRO A 39 -1.25 -1.32 -15.74
CA PRO A 39 -0.54 -0.22 -15.09
C PRO A 39 0.61 -0.72 -14.19
N TRP A 40 0.58 -1.98 -13.78
CA TRP A 40 1.60 -2.62 -12.93
C TRP A 40 2.76 -3.21 -13.73
N PHE A 41 2.63 -3.30 -15.04
CA PHE A 41 3.65 -3.85 -15.91
C PHE A 41 4.76 -2.85 -16.22
N SER A 42 5.95 -3.05 -15.68
CA SER A 42 7.13 -2.17 -15.84
C SER A 42 8.05 -2.60 -17.00
N GLU A 43 8.08 -3.90 -17.34
CA GLU A 43 9.09 -4.53 -18.20
C GLU A 43 8.90 -4.31 -19.71
N ARG A 44 7.96 -3.47 -20.11
CA ARG A 44 7.65 -3.21 -21.54
C ARG A 44 8.89 -2.95 -22.40
N ARG A 45 9.91 -2.25 -21.88
CA ARG A 45 11.10 -1.89 -22.66
C ARG A 45 11.99 -3.12 -22.96
N HIS A 46 11.93 -4.12 -22.12
CA HIS A 46 12.67 -5.38 -22.19
C HIS A 46 11.83 -6.52 -22.74
N SER A 47 10.61 -6.23 -23.20
CA SER A 47 9.70 -7.22 -23.77
C SER A 47 9.69 -7.15 -25.28
N THR A 48 9.55 -8.32 -25.89
CA THR A 48 9.38 -8.49 -27.34
C THR A 48 7.96 -8.14 -27.77
N LYS A 49 7.76 -7.95 -29.08
CA LYS A 49 6.42 -7.77 -29.66
C LYS A 49 5.49 -8.95 -29.36
N ALA A 50 6.03 -10.18 -29.34
CA ALA A 50 5.24 -11.38 -29.07
C ALA A 50 4.71 -11.38 -27.63
N GLU A 51 5.53 -11.07 -26.63
CA GLU A 51 5.14 -10.96 -25.23
C GLU A 51 4.12 -9.85 -24.98
N ILE A 52 4.33 -8.70 -25.63
CA ILE A 52 3.36 -7.60 -25.56
C ILE A 52 2.02 -7.98 -26.21
N ALA A 53 2.03 -8.71 -27.33
CA ALA A 53 0.80 -9.19 -27.96
C ALA A 53 0.03 -10.15 -27.03
N GLN A 54 0.73 -11.04 -26.31
CA GLN A 54 0.11 -11.93 -25.31
C GLN A 54 -0.52 -11.13 -24.17
N GLN A 55 0.19 -10.11 -23.65
CA GLN A 55 -0.37 -9.27 -22.60
C GLN A 55 -1.60 -8.48 -23.09
N LEU A 56 -1.57 -7.95 -24.33
CA LEU A 56 -2.74 -7.26 -24.89
C LEU A 56 -3.94 -8.21 -25.02
N ALA A 57 -3.74 -9.47 -25.44
CA ALA A 57 -4.79 -10.49 -25.46
C ALA A 57 -5.34 -10.76 -24.06
N TYR A 58 -4.47 -10.96 -23.08
CA TYR A 58 -4.87 -11.09 -21.68
C TYR A 58 -5.71 -9.91 -21.19
N ARG A 59 -5.33 -8.66 -21.55
CA ARG A 59 -6.08 -7.45 -21.20
C ARG A 59 -7.47 -7.39 -21.88
N GLU A 60 -7.63 -7.97 -23.05
CA GLU A 60 -8.96 -8.10 -23.68
C GLU A 60 -9.84 -9.12 -22.95
N GLU A 61 -9.28 -10.26 -22.54
CA GLU A 61 -9.98 -11.27 -21.74
C GLU A 61 -10.36 -10.72 -20.35
N ASN A 62 -9.49 -9.93 -19.73
CA ASN A 62 -9.73 -9.29 -18.44
C ASN A 62 -11.01 -8.43 -18.43
N LYS A 63 -11.44 -7.86 -19.57
CA LYS A 63 -12.70 -7.11 -19.66
C LYS A 63 -13.92 -7.94 -19.25
N ASN A 64 -13.91 -9.25 -19.53
CA ASN A 64 -14.97 -10.15 -19.10
C ASN A 64 -14.90 -10.39 -17.58
N ALA A 65 -13.69 -10.53 -17.02
CA ALA A 65 -13.51 -10.63 -15.58
C ALA A 65 -14.00 -9.37 -14.85
N VAL A 66 -13.71 -8.18 -15.41
CA VAL A 66 -14.20 -6.90 -14.86
C VAL A 66 -15.74 -6.81 -14.88
N ARG A 67 -16.40 -7.25 -15.96
CA ARG A 67 -17.88 -7.25 -16.03
C ARG A 67 -18.54 -8.16 -15.03
N ASN A 68 -17.87 -9.28 -14.70
CA ASN A 68 -18.37 -10.27 -13.75
C ASN A 68 -17.96 -9.97 -12.30
N PHE A 69 -17.13 -8.93 -12.08
CA PHE A 69 -16.65 -8.57 -10.76
C PHE A 69 -17.72 -7.83 -9.96
N THR A 70 -18.03 -8.35 -8.78
CA THR A 70 -18.99 -7.74 -7.85
C THR A 70 -18.26 -7.28 -6.59
N THR A 71 -18.17 -5.98 -6.39
CA THR A 71 -17.51 -5.43 -5.19
C THR A 71 -18.34 -5.76 -3.93
N THR A 72 -17.81 -6.62 -3.06
CA THR A 72 -18.38 -6.93 -1.74
C THR A 72 -17.72 -6.10 -0.64
N LYS A 73 -16.43 -5.80 -0.77
CA LYS A 73 -15.66 -4.98 0.17
C LYS A 73 -14.78 -3.99 -0.57
N SER A 74 -14.66 -2.78 -0.03
CA SER A 74 -13.81 -1.71 -0.58
C SER A 74 -12.97 -1.09 0.53
N ILE A 75 -11.64 -1.12 0.39
CA ILE A 75 -10.67 -0.60 1.35
C ILE A 75 -9.84 0.47 0.66
N GLY A 76 -9.75 1.65 1.25
CA GLY A 76 -9.02 2.79 0.71
C GLY A 76 -9.91 3.92 0.21
N ASN A 77 -9.31 5.10 0.05
CA ASN A 77 -10.02 6.33 -0.35
C ASN A 77 -9.74 6.71 -1.81
N TYR A 78 -8.47 6.92 -2.16
CA TYR A 78 -8.05 7.29 -3.51
C TYR A 78 -7.71 6.04 -4.33
N MET A 79 -6.67 5.33 -3.96
CA MET A 79 -6.45 3.97 -4.43
C MET A 79 -7.22 3.03 -3.52
N LYS A 80 -7.90 2.07 -4.11
CA LYS A 80 -8.77 1.13 -3.40
C LYS A 80 -8.38 -0.30 -3.71
N LEU A 81 -8.37 -1.11 -2.68
CA LEU A 81 -8.41 -2.56 -2.78
C LEU A 81 -9.88 -2.96 -2.75
N LEU A 82 -10.39 -3.51 -3.84
CA LEU A 82 -11.75 -4.00 -3.99
C LEU A 82 -11.72 -5.52 -3.93
N LEU A 83 -12.62 -6.11 -3.15
CA LEU A 83 -12.78 -7.56 -3.05
C LEU A 83 -14.13 -7.98 -3.62
N ASP A 84 -14.12 -9.08 -4.36
CA ASP A 84 -15.28 -9.92 -4.69
C ASP A 84 -15.11 -11.24 -3.92
N GLU A 85 -15.66 -11.29 -2.72
CA GLU A 85 -15.54 -12.44 -1.83
C GLU A 85 -16.29 -13.66 -2.36
N THR A 86 -17.34 -13.42 -3.15
CA THR A 86 -18.16 -14.48 -3.76
C THR A 86 -17.36 -15.27 -4.81
N HIS A 87 -16.61 -14.56 -5.66
CA HIS A 87 -15.83 -15.17 -6.72
C HIS A 87 -14.35 -15.28 -6.35
N GLN A 88 -13.97 -14.90 -5.11
CA GLN A 88 -12.58 -14.89 -4.60
C GLN A 88 -11.62 -14.12 -5.52
N LYS A 89 -12.04 -12.91 -5.90
CA LYS A 89 -11.29 -12.02 -6.79
C LYS A 89 -10.99 -10.69 -6.11
N PHE A 90 -9.92 -10.02 -6.54
CA PHE A 90 -9.60 -8.68 -6.08
C PHE A 90 -9.10 -7.78 -7.21
N ILE A 91 -9.22 -6.48 -6.99
CA ILE A 91 -8.76 -5.41 -7.88
C ILE A 91 -8.09 -4.33 -7.04
N VAL A 92 -6.99 -3.73 -7.53
CA VAL A 92 -6.44 -2.49 -6.98
C VAL A 92 -6.59 -1.39 -8.03
N THR A 93 -7.32 -0.33 -7.71
CA THR A 93 -7.63 0.74 -8.68
C THR A 93 -8.02 2.05 -7.99
N SER A 94 -7.82 3.19 -8.69
CA SER A 94 -8.42 4.48 -8.34
C SER A 94 -9.68 4.78 -9.18
N ALA A 95 -10.01 3.92 -10.14
CA ALA A 95 -11.11 4.17 -11.06
C ALA A 95 -12.47 4.00 -10.38
N SER A 96 -13.39 4.91 -10.68
CA SER A 96 -14.80 4.79 -10.31
C SER A 96 -15.61 3.95 -11.32
N ASN A 97 -15.18 3.92 -12.59
CA ASN A 97 -15.78 3.09 -13.63
C ASN A 97 -14.79 1.99 -14.02
N LEU A 98 -15.04 0.77 -13.54
CA LEU A 98 -14.17 -0.38 -13.74
C LEU A 98 -14.15 -0.85 -15.19
N GLU A 99 -15.29 -0.86 -15.90
CA GLU A 99 -15.36 -1.32 -17.28
C GLU A 99 -14.52 -0.43 -18.21
N LYS A 100 -14.59 0.90 -18.02
CA LYS A 100 -13.79 1.86 -18.80
C LYS A 100 -12.29 1.76 -18.48
N ALA A 101 -11.95 1.57 -17.21
CA ALA A 101 -10.56 1.53 -16.77
C ALA A 101 -9.90 0.17 -17.02
N ASN A 102 -10.69 -0.90 -17.05
CA ASN A 102 -10.24 -2.27 -17.19
C ASN A 102 -9.08 -2.61 -16.22
N PRO A 103 -9.23 -2.43 -14.88
CA PRO A 103 -8.19 -2.80 -13.93
C PRO A 103 -7.95 -4.32 -13.95
N ASP A 104 -6.76 -4.76 -13.54
CA ASP A 104 -6.45 -6.18 -13.46
C ASP A 104 -7.29 -6.86 -12.39
N VAL A 105 -8.08 -7.85 -12.80
CA VAL A 105 -8.84 -8.72 -11.90
C VAL A 105 -7.98 -9.94 -11.59
N MET A 106 -7.70 -10.16 -10.32
CA MET A 106 -6.83 -11.22 -9.85
C MET A 106 -7.57 -12.16 -8.91
N ASP A 107 -7.17 -13.43 -8.89
CA ASP A 107 -7.67 -14.42 -7.94
C ASP A 107 -7.03 -14.19 -6.56
N PHE A 108 -7.75 -14.49 -5.48
CA PHE A 108 -7.20 -14.48 -4.12
C PHE A 108 -5.95 -15.35 -3.98
N SER A 109 -5.89 -16.46 -4.71
CA SER A 109 -4.74 -17.35 -4.75
C SER A 109 -3.47 -16.71 -5.32
N GLN A 110 -3.61 -15.62 -6.07
CA GLN A 110 -2.49 -14.89 -6.64
C GLN A 110 -1.86 -13.90 -5.63
N ALA A 111 -2.54 -13.55 -4.55
CA ALA A 111 -1.99 -12.71 -3.49
C ALA A 111 -0.99 -13.50 -2.64
N ARG A 112 0.28 -13.03 -2.58
CA ARG A 112 1.39 -13.72 -1.90
C ARG A 112 1.73 -13.09 -0.55
N GLY A 113 1.51 -11.81 -0.38
CA GLY A 113 1.79 -11.08 0.83
C GLY A 113 1.48 -9.61 0.70
N CYS A 114 1.53 -8.90 1.82
CA CYS A 114 1.38 -7.45 1.84
C CYS A 114 2.35 -6.84 2.84
N SER A 115 3.03 -5.78 2.42
CA SER A 115 3.86 -4.94 3.28
C SER A 115 3.41 -3.49 3.23
N LEU A 116 3.54 -2.80 4.37
CA LEU A 116 3.33 -1.36 4.49
C LEU A 116 4.68 -0.67 4.54
N GLU A 117 4.94 0.23 3.58
CA GLU A 117 6.12 1.08 3.56
C GLU A 117 5.73 2.51 3.94
N ILE A 118 6.43 3.07 4.94
CA ILE A 118 6.23 4.46 5.38
C ILE A 118 7.49 5.24 5.06
N LYS A 119 7.40 6.15 4.09
CA LYS A 119 8.52 7.03 3.71
C LYS A 119 8.45 8.31 4.52
N GLU A 120 9.45 8.51 5.38
CA GLU A 120 9.65 9.76 6.11
C GLU A 120 10.50 10.71 5.27
N SER A 121 10.12 11.97 5.26
CA SER A 121 10.91 13.08 4.76
C SER A 121 10.94 14.20 5.79
N ARG A 122 12.08 14.88 5.93
CA ARG A 122 12.22 16.03 6.81
C ARG A 122 12.67 17.25 6.02
N THR A 123 12.09 18.39 6.32
CA THR A 123 12.45 19.67 5.74
C THR A 123 12.87 20.63 6.86
N GLU A 124 14.06 21.22 6.74
CA GLU A 124 14.52 22.23 7.71
C GLU A 124 13.65 23.49 7.62
N LEU A 125 13.14 23.91 8.76
CA LEU A 125 12.41 25.15 8.88
C LEU A 125 13.41 26.32 9.00
N LYS A 126 13.13 27.40 8.27
CA LYS A 126 13.95 28.61 8.30
C LYS A 126 13.11 29.79 8.77
N THR A 127 13.77 30.71 9.46
CA THR A 127 13.21 32.01 9.84
C THR A 127 13.85 33.10 9.01
N LYS A 128 13.35 34.33 9.11
CA LYS A 128 13.97 35.50 8.48
C LYS A 128 14.73 36.31 9.51
N ASP A 129 15.94 36.74 9.15
CA ASP A 129 16.68 37.76 9.91
C ASP A 129 16.07 39.15 9.72
N LYS A 130 16.72 40.15 10.33
CA LYS A 130 16.26 41.56 10.26
C LYS A 130 16.35 42.16 8.86
N GLU A 131 17.20 41.60 8.00
CA GLU A 131 17.41 41.99 6.61
C GLU A 131 16.50 41.23 5.64
N GLY A 132 15.74 40.23 6.13
CA GLY A 132 14.80 39.44 5.35
C GLY A 132 15.42 38.16 4.72
N HIS A 133 16.66 37.81 5.02
CA HIS A 133 17.31 36.60 4.55
C HIS A 133 16.81 35.38 5.35
N PHE A 134 16.70 34.23 4.67
CA PHE A 134 16.33 32.97 5.33
C PHE A 134 17.53 32.39 6.07
N ILE A 135 17.40 32.27 7.40
CA ILE A 135 18.39 31.68 8.29
C ILE A 135 17.81 30.49 9.04
N SER A 136 18.67 29.55 9.44
CA SER A 136 18.28 28.40 10.28
C SER A 136 17.92 28.87 11.69
N TYR A 137 16.97 28.15 12.31
CA TYR A 137 16.76 28.28 13.75
C TYR A 137 18.00 27.77 14.52
N ASN A 138 18.19 28.28 15.73
CA ASN A 138 19.23 27.78 16.64
C ASN A 138 18.59 27.37 17.98
N PRO A 139 18.45 26.04 18.27
CA PRO A 139 18.85 24.89 17.44
C PRO A 139 17.97 24.74 16.18
N PRO A 140 18.46 24.03 15.14
CA PRO A 140 17.69 23.78 13.91
C PRO A 140 16.36 23.07 14.19
N ARG A 141 15.32 23.47 13.45
CA ARG A 141 13.96 22.92 13.55
C ARG A 141 13.57 22.26 12.24
N TYR A 142 12.81 21.16 12.31
CA TYR A 142 12.44 20.37 11.14
C TYR A 142 10.95 20.07 11.13
N GLU A 143 10.34 20.19 9.95
CA GLU A 143 9.01 19.66 9.64
C GLU A 143 9.17 18.24 9.11
N TYR A 144 8.40 17.30 9.64
CA TYR A 144 8.36 15.91 9.19
C TYR A 144 7.14 15.65 8.34
N SER A 145 7.32 14.89 7.28
CA SER A 145 6.23 14.46 6.42
C SER A 145 6.36 12.98 6.08
N TYR A 146 5.22 12.31 5.94
CA TYR A 146 5.12 10.88 5.72
C TYR A 146 4.30 10.59 4.49
N ASN A 147 4.70 9.57 3.73
CA ASN A 147 3.91 9.01 2.64
C ASN A 147 3.81 7.50 2.84
N PHE A 148 2.59 6.97 2.72
CA PHE A 148 2.27 5.58 3.00
C PHE A 148 2.05 4.82 1.71
N PHE A 149 2.69 3.66 1.57
CA PHE A 149 2.55 2.79 0.42
C PHE A 149 2.17 1.39 0.88
N ALA A 150 1.21 0.78 0.20
CA ALA A 150 0.96 -0.64 0.30
C ALA A 150 1.63 -1.33 -0.89
N LYS A 151 2.37 -2.40 -0.61
CA LYS A 151 2.93 -3.29 -1.61
C LYS A 151 2.31 -4.66 -1.42
N ILE A 152 1.54 -5.11 -2.41
CA ILE A 152 0.96 -6.45 -2.45
C ILE A 152 1.81 -7.27 -3.42
N ASP A 153 2.51 -8.28 -2.89
CA ASP A 153 3.24 -9.24 -3.71
C ASP A 153 2.23 -10.21 -4.35
N VAL A 154 2.36 -10.44 -5.64
CA VAL A 154 1.39 -11.21 -6.41
C VAL A 154 2.09 -12.24 -7.31
N ASN A 155 1.35 -13.28 -7.69
CA ASN A 155 1.77 -14.26 -8.70
C ASN A 155 1.01 -13.98 -10.01
N SER A 156 1.56 -13.09 -10.82
CA SER A 156 1.03 -12.78 -12.16
C SER A 156 2.09 -13.06 -13.22
N PRO A 157 1.73 -13.47 -14.44
CA PRO A 157 2.70 -13.66 -15.52
C PRO A 157 3.32 -12.35 -16.03
N TYR A 158 2.83 -11.18 -15.59
CA TYR A 158 3.22 -9.88 -16.13
C TYR A 158 3.81 -8.91 -15.11
N PHE A 159 3.62 -9.15 -13.83
CA PHE A 159 4.16 -8.33 -12.74
C PHE A 159 4.16 -9.12 -11.43
N ASP A 160 5.11 -8.82 -10.55
CA ASP A 160 5.34 -9.54 -9.30
C ASP A 160 4.75 -8.81 -8.09
N ASP A 161 4.45 -7.52 -8.25
CA ASP A 161 3.89 -6.69 -7.19
C ASP A 161 2.92 -5.61 -7.69
N ILE A 162 2.09 -5.15 -6.77
CA ILE A 162 1.21 -4.00 -6.90
C ILE A 162 1.61 -3.02 -5.81
N ASN A 163 2.39 -1.98 -6.17
CA ASN A 163 2.87 -0.97 -5.23
C ASN A 163 2.15 0.36 -5.48
N TYR A 164 1.43 0.86 -4.48
CA TYR A 164 0.64 2.07 -4.60
C TYR A 164 0.60 2.90 -3.33
N SER A 165 0.47 4.23 -3.49
CA SER A 165 0.27 5.14 -2.36
C SER A 165 -1.14 5.00 -1.82
N ILE A 166 -1.26 4.75 -0.52
CA ILE A 166 -2.54 4.75 0.20
C ILE A 166 -2.88 6.12 0.79
N SER A 167 -1.87 6.95 1.01
CA SER A 167 -2.06 8.35 1.40
C SER A 167 -2.25 9.25 0.17
N ASN A 168 -3.09 10.28 0.32
CA ASN A 168 -3.23 11.32 -0.71
C ASN A 168 -2.10 12.36 -0.56
N GLY A 169 -0.90 12.00 -1.03
CA GLY A 169 0.30 12.80 -0.90
C GLY A 169 0.95 12.73 0.49
N TYR A 170 1.84 13.68 0.76
CA TYR A 170 2.58 13.76 2.02
C TYR A 170 1.71 14.27 3.17
N ILE A 171 1.78 13.56 4.31
CA ILE A 171 1.14 13.93 5.55
C ILE A 171 2.18 14.64 6.42
N LYS A 172 2.02 15.94 6.62
CA LYS A 172 2.91 16.74 7.46
C LYS A 172 2.50 16.62 8.93
N VAL A 173 3.41 16.19 9.78
CA VAL A 173 3.18 15.91 11.20
C VAL A 173 4.01 16.86 12.09
N GLY A 174 3.99 18.14 11.81
CA GLY A 174 4.60 19.15 12.66
C GLY A 174 6.10 19.00 12.93
N GLU A 175 6.61 19.77 13.90
CA GLU A 175 8.03 19.80 14.27
C GLU A 175 8.36 18.78 15.35
N ARG A 176 9.46 18.03 15.17
CA ARG A 176 10.09 17.24 16.25
C ARG A 176 11.30 17.98 16.78
N PRO A 177 11.42 18.22 18.10
CA PRO A 177 12.66 18.75 18.67
C PRO A 177 13.79 17.74 18.55
N MET A 178 14.97 18.21 18.13
CA MET A 178 16.20 17.41 17.95
C MET A 178 16.86 16.95 19.26
N THR A 179 16.16 16.82 20.35
CA THR A 179 16.74 16.31 21.59
C THR A 179 16.28 14.88 21.79
N GLY A 180 17.25 13.96 21.89
CA GLY A 180 17.06 12.52 22.10
C GLY A 180 16.42 12.13 23.44
N VAL A 181 15.52 12.94 23.94
CA VAL A 181 14.67 12.67 25.09
C VAL A 181 13.28 12.38 24.54
N GLN A 182 12.77 11.19 24.79
CA GLN A 182 11.35 10.87 24.64
C GLN A 182 10.54 11.80 25.54
N SER A 183 10.26 13.02 25.09
CA SER A 183 9.37 13.93 25.80
C SER A 183 7.95 13.65 25.32
N ASN A 184 7.08 13.33 26.26
CA ASN A 184 5.65 13.26 26.07
C ASN A 184 5.17 14.44 25.23
N TRP A 185 4.64 14.14 24.05
CA TRP A 185 4.15 15.08 23.07
C TRP A 185 3.04 15.95 23.68
N ARG A 186 3.37 17.19 24.04
CA ARG A 186 2.37 18.25 24.07
C ARG A 186 2.50 19.06 22.79
N VAL A 187 1.61 18.79 21.84
CA VAL A 187 1.39 19.65 20.69
C VAL A 187 0.96 21.02 21.22
N THR A 188 1.84 22.00 21.10
CA THR A 188 1.44 23.39 21.38
C THR A 188 0.52 23.83 20.24
N SER A 189 -0.69 24.19 20.58
CA SER A 189 -1.85 24.47 19.74
C SER A 189 -1.73 25.70 18.80
N SER A 190 -0.52 26.16 18.51
CA SER A 190 -0.30 27.37 17.70
C SER A 190 0.11 27.12 16.26
N PHE A 191 0.27 25.87 15.84
CA PHE A 191 0.57 25.52 14.46
C PHE A 191 -0.56 24.67 13.86
N VAL A 192 -0.96 25.02 12.64
CA VAL A 192 -1.95 24.39 11.76
C VAL A 192 -1.55 22.94 11.45
N GLY A 193 -1.44 22.08 12.49
CA GLY A 193 -0.96 20.72 12.43
C GLY A 193 -1.87 19.67 13.09
N ILE A 194 -2.87 20.12 13.83
CA ILE A 194 -3.72 19.24 14.66
C ILE A 194 -4.50 18.19 13.85
N ASN A 195 -4.75 18.43 12.56
CA ASN A 195 -5.42 17.45 11.70
C ASN A 195 -4.47 16.37 11.10
N ASN A 196 -3.18 16.47 11.25
CA ASN A 196 -2.25 15.62 10.51
C ASN A 196 -1.74 14.42 11.29
N GLU A 197 -1.73 14.47 12.63
CA GLU A 197 -1.46 13.27 13.44
C GLU A 197 -2.58 12.24 13.30
N ASN A 198 -3.83 12.68 13.33
CA ASN A 198 -4.97 11.81 13.06
C ASN A 198 -4.85 11.18 11.68
N LYS A 199 -4.49 11.96 10.65
CA LYS A 199 -4.26 11.43 9.30
C LYS A 199 -3.11 10.44 9.23
N TYR A 200 -2.05 10.60 10.01
CA TYR A 200 -0.98 9.62 10.11
C TYR A 200 -1.52 8.26 10.60
N TYR A 201 -2.24 8.28 11.72
CA TYR A 201 -2.84 7.06 12.29
C TYR A 201 -3.97 6.49 11.41
N GLU A 202 -4.77 7.32 10.77
CA GLU A 202 -5.78 6.87 9.79
C GLU A 202 -5.12 6.09 8.64
N ASN A 203 -3.99 6.57 8.08
CA ASN A 203 -3.29 5.88 7.02
C ASN A 203 -2.54 4.65 7.53
N LEU A 204 -2.02 4.66 8.75
CA LEU A 204 -1.44 3.48 9.39
C LEU A 204 -2.49 2.37 9.56
N ASN A 205 -3.67 2.73 10.07
CA ASN A 205 -4.79 1.81 10.24
C ASN A 205 -5.29 1.27 8.89
N LEU A 206 -5.39 2.15 7.87
CA LEU A 206 -5.74 1.74 6.51
C LEU A 206 -4.72 0.75 5.93
N GLY A 207 -3.43 0.98 6.14
CA GLY A 207 -2.38 0.03 5.74
C GLY A 207 -2.51 -1.32 6.42
N ASN A 208 -2.83 -1.34 7.71
CA ASN A 208 -3.09 -2.57 8.46
C ASN A 208 -4.36 -3.28 7.95
N GLU A 209 -5.44 -2.54 7.65
CA GLU A 209 -6.66 -3.10 7.07
C GLU A 209 -6.41 -3.76 5.70
N ILE A 210 -5.57 -3.14 4.86
CA ILE A 210 -5.16 -3.72 3.57
C ILE A 210 -4.39 -5.03 3.80
N LYS A 211 -3.46 -5.04 4.76
CA LYS A 211 -2.68 -6.24 5.11
C LYS A 211 -3.58 -7.37 5.60
N GLU A 212 -4.50 -7.08 6.52
CA GLU A 212 -5.48 -8.05 7.02
C GLU A 212 -6.37 -8.61 5.89
N ALA A 213 -6.74 -7.76 4.93
CA ALA A 213 -7.51 -8.19 3.77
C ALA A 213 -6.70 -9.14 2.87
N VAL A 214 -5.40 -8.90 2.68
CA VAL A 214 -4.53 -9.80 1.92
C VAL A 214 -4.34 -11.12 2.67
N ASP A 215 -4.15 -11.10 3.98
CA ASP A 215 -4.08 -12.31 4.81
C ASP A 215 -5.39 -13.11 4.76
N TYR A 216 -6.54 -12.42 4.73
CA TYR A 216 -7.85 -13.04 4.53
C TYR A 216 -7.95 -13.71 3.16
N MET A 217 -7.55 -13.03 2.07
CA MET A 217 -7.55 -13.60 0.73
C MET A 217 -6.72 -14.89 0.67
N GLN A 218 -5.52 -14.89 1.25
CA GLN A 218 -4.65 -16.05 1.29
C GLN A 218 -5.26 -17.24 2.04
N ARG A 219 -5.84 -16.99 3.22
CA ARG A 219 -6.51 -18.02 4.02
C ARG A 219 -7.72 -18.60 3.27
N THR A 220 -8.51 -17.74 2.65
CA THR A 220 -9.68 -18.15 1.85
C THR A 220 -9.26 -19.02 0.66
N ALA A 221 -8.24 -18.62 -0.07
CA ALA A 221 -7.70 -19.37 -1.20
C ALA A 221 -7.16 -20.75 -0.79
N ARG A 222 -6.66 -20.90 0.45
CA ARG A 222 -6.23 -22.19 1.01
C ARG A 222 -7.36 -23.03 1.62
N GLY A 223 -8.59 -22.51 1.64
CA GLY A 223 -9.73 -23.19 2.25
C GLY A 223 -9.77 -23.07 3.78
N GLU A 224 -8.92 -22.24 4.39
CA GLU A 224 -8.81 -22.06 5.85
C GLU A 224 -9.84 -21.05 6.41
N ALA A 225 -10.42 -20.23 5.55
CA ALA A 225 -11.33 -19.15 5.96
C ALA A 225 -12.73 -19.62 6.39
N ALA A 226 -13.11 -20.87 6.08
CA ALA A 226 -14.42 -21.42 6.47
C ALA A 226 -14.51 -21.79 7.97
N ALA A 227 -13.40 -21.81 8.71
CA ALA A 227 -13.38 -22.16 10.13
C ALA A 227 -13.56 -20.97 11.10
N GLY A 228 -13.60 -19.73 10.59
CA GLY A 228 -13.63 -18.51 11.42
C GLY A 228 -14.86 -17.64 11.34
N GLY A 229 -15.92 -18.01 10.60
CA GLY A 229 -17.04 -17.15 10.25
C GLY A 229 -18.43 -17.60 10.67
N ALA A 230 -18.55 -18.35 11.77
CA ALA A 230 -19.85 -18.55 12.41
C ALA A 230 -19.64 -18.47 13.92
N GLY A 231 -19.97 -17.32 14.49
CA GLY A 231 -20.13 -17.18 15.93
C GLY A 231 -21.27 -18.07 16.43
N ALA A 232 -20.98 -19.35 16.62
CA ALA A 232 -21.78 -20.22 17.45
C ALA A 232 -21.08 -20.26 18.82
N ALA A 233 -21.72 -19.64 19.79
CA ALA A 233 -21.40 -19.88 21.18
C ALA A 233 -21.54 -21.38 21.45
N SER A 234 -20.44 -22.11 21.39
CA SER A 234 -20.35 -23.44 21.99
C SER A 234 -19.52 -23.29 23.24
N SER A 235 -20.23 -23.32 24.37
CA SER A 235 -19.67 -23.53 25.69
C SER A 235 -18.87 -24.84 25.70
N GLN A 236 -17.54 -24.74 25.56
CA GLN A 236 -16.64 -25.79 26.02
C GLN A 236 -16.16 -25.44 27.43
N PRO A 237 -16.06 -26.41 28.32
CA PRO A 237 -15.65 -26.15 29.68
C PRO A 237 -14.20 -25.64 29.69
N ALA A 238 -14.00 -24.56 30.45
CA ALA A 238 -12.72 -23.95 30.67
C ALA A 238 -11.74 -25.01 31.23
N GLN A 239 -10.70 -25.33 30.41
CA GLN A 239 -9.49 -25.90 30.98
C GLN A 239 -8.77 -24.79 31.74
N GLU A 240 -8.70 -24.92 33.04
CA GLU A 240 -7.92 -24.07 33.94
C GLU A 240 -6.46 -24.08 33.49
N GLN A 241 -6.05 -22.99 32.81
CA GLN A 241 -4.63 -22.69 32.70
C GLN A 241 -4.12 -22.26 34.06
N PRO A 242 -2.95 -22.72 34.53
CA PRO A 242 -2.42 -22.32 35.82
C PRO A 242 -2.23 -20.81 35.86
N GLN A 243 -2.94 -20.12 36.73
CA GLN A 243 -2.78 -18.69 36.99
C GLN A 243 -1.33 -18.43 37.44
N ARG A 244 -0.53 -17.88 36.54
CA ARG A 244 0.79 -17.37 36.89
C ARG A 244 0.59 -16.08 37.66
N GLY A 245 1.09 -16.05 38.90
CA GLY A 245 1.00 -14.88 39.76
C GLY A 245 1.70 -13.64 39.21
N PRO A 246 1.48 -12.45 39.77
CA PRO A 246 2.11 -11.24 39.32
C PRO A 246 3.65 -11.34 39.42
N VAL A 247 4.32 -10.95 38.30
CA VAL A 247 5.80 -10.90 38.22
C VAL A 247 6.25 -9.45 38.07
N THR A 248 7.41 -9.11 38.62
CA THR A 248 7.99 -7.79 38.38
C THR A 248 8.68 -7.76 37.02
N CYS A 249 8.25 -6.89 36.16
CA CYS A 249 8.85 -6.73 34.82
C CYS A 249 10.30 -6.23 34.97
N PRO A 250 11.31 -6.95 34.41
CA PRO A 250 12.71 -6.53 34.51
C PRO A 250 13.05 -5.28 33.71
N TYR A 251 12.15 -4.87 32.77
CA TYR A 251 12.38 -3.73 31.89
C TYR A 251 11.77 -2.43 32.38
N CYS A 252 10.58 -2.48 33.02
CA CYS A 252 9.92 -1.27 33.53
C CYS A 252 9.67 -1.27 35.02
N GLY A 253 10.00 -2.35 35.74
CA GLY A 253 9.84 -2.47 37.18
C GLY A 253 8.39 -2.61 37.68
N ALA A 254 7.40 -2.62 36.80
CA ALA A 254 5.99 -2.76 37.16
C ALA A 254 5.65 -4.20 37.59
N ALA A 255 4.86 -4.35 38.61
CA ALA A 255 4.25 -5.64 38.93
C ALA A 255 3.09 -5.88 37.98
N THR A 256 3.17 -6.92 37.17
CA THR A 256 2.23 -7.22 36.09
C THR A 256 2.00 -8.72 35.96
N THR A 257 0.84 -9.10 35.46
CA THR A 257 0.58 -10.46 35.00
C THR A 257 0.88 -10.49 33.47
N PRO A 258 1.70 -11.46 32.99
CA PRO A 258 1.94 -11.55 31.55
C PRO A 258 0.63 -11.69 30.75
N ASP A 259 0.50 -10.94 29.65
CA ASP A 259 -0.64 -11.06 28.74
C ASP A 259 -0.65 -12.43 28.01
N ALA A 260 -1.63 -12.66 27.13
CA ALA A 260 -1.78 -13.90 26.37
C ALA A 260 -0.56 -14.24 25.49
N ASN A 261 0.30 -13.25 25.18
CA ASN A 261 1.51 -13.38 24.40
C ASN A 261 2.77 -13.49 25.26
N GLY A 262 2.63 -13.47 26.59
CA GLY A 262 3.74 -13.52 27.55
C GLY A 262 4.46 -12.18 27.71
N CYS A 263 3.81 -11.05 27.38
CA CYS A 263 4.37 -9.72 27.44
C CYS A 263 3.87 -8.93 28.67
N CYS A 264 4.66 -7.93 29.08
CA CYS A 264 4.29 -6.99 30.14
C CYS A 264 3.18 -6.05 29.66
N GLU A 265 2.07 -5.98 30.39
CA GLU A 265 0.92 -5.14 30.11
C GLU A 265 1.25 -3.63 30.06
N TYR A 266 2.29 -3.18 30.77
CA TYR A 266 2.67 -1.78 30.88
C TYR A 266 3.69 -1.33 29.80
N CYS A 267 4.65 -2.18 29.43
CA CYS A 267 5.71 -1.78 28.50
C CYS A 267 5.79 -2.67 27.24
N GLY A 268 4.97 -3.72 27.14
CA GLY A 268 4.94 -4.63 26.00
C GLY A 268 6.18 -5.54 25.86
N SER A 269 7.14 -5.48 26.80
CA SER A 269 8.34 -6.31 26.75
C SER A 269 8.02 -7.76 27.09
N LYS A 270 8.66 -8.69 26.37
CA LYS A 270 8.48 -10.13 26.59
C LYS A 270 9.03 -10.55 27.94
N LEU A 271 8.20 -11.22 28.75
CA LEU A 271 8.52 -11.66 30.13
C LEU A 271 8.84 -13.15 30.20
N ILE A 272 8.47 -13.89 29.17
CA ILE A 272 8.60 -15.38 29.11
C ILE A 272 9.04 -15.75 27.68
#